data_92d55eb13df4800a1b33bad933d893a3
#
_entry.id   92d55eb13df4800a1b33bad933d893a3
#
_cell.length_a   1.000
_cell.length_b   1.000
_cell.length_c   1.000
_cell.angle_alpha   90.00
_cell.angle_beta   90.00
_cell.angle_gamma   90.00
#
_symmetry.space_group_name_H-M   'P 1'
#
loop_
_entity.id
_entity.type
_entity.pdbx_description
1 polymer ?
#
loop_
_entity_poly.entity_id
_entity_poly.type
_entity_poly.pdbx_seq_one_letter_code
_entity_poly.pdbx_strand_id
1 'polypeptide(L)'
;MSPKKQQNVNPRIHEYEEEKESAPMIASLSQNTHPIFSRAILFDQEINEMTSTALRAEVLAKSAEDPSAPIYLFLGSPGGGLYESLAIYDTFQLISNPIIAICSGKVMSGGILILLGCDIRLSTPNNTFMIHHGHTMLSGNVVQLKEQHNEIESLNDRMLDIIIKKTDISREQLKTWLVKDHYMNPEAALKYGLIHHQISSLDEIIIEKEPIPVDAILDSAVQKPKKKAAKKISKKKVTKKK
;
A
#
# COMPACT_ATOMS: atom_id res chain seq x y z
N MET A 1 -24.21 -66.79 34.04
CA MET A 1 -23.18 -65.79 34.43
C MET A 1 -22.46 -65.33 33.19
N SER A 2 -22.84 -64.17 32.63
CA SER A 2 -22.19 -63.55 31.46
C SER A 2 -21.30 -62.42 31.91
N PRO A 3 -20.08 -62.22 31.38
CA PRO A 3 -19.18 -61.17 31.79
C PRO A 3 -19.59 -59.83 31.14
N LYS A 4 -19.60 -58.81 31.99
CA LYS A 4 -19.85 -57.42 31.59
C LYS A 4 -18.65 -56.90 30.76
N LYS A 5 -18.96 -56.37 29.54
CA LYS A 5 -18.03 -55.61 28.72
C LYS A 5 -17.76 -54.26 29.39
N GLN A 6 -16.54 -54.03 29.79
CA GLN A 6 -16.06 -52.70 30.16
C GLN A 6 -15.94 -51.88 28.88
N GLN A 7 -16.65 -50.75 28.81
CA GLN A 7 -16.47 -49.75 27.80
C GLN A 7 -15.23 -48.90 28.18
N ASN A 8 -14.24 -48.93 27.32
CA ASN A 8 -13.01 -48.13 27.42
C ASN A 8 -13.38 -46.71 26.96
N VAL A 9 -13.62 -45.78 27.91
CA VAL A 9 -13.83 -44.36 27.64
C VAL A 9 -12.44 -43.74 27.52
N ASN A 10 -12.15 -43.20 26.33
CA ASN A 10 -10.90 -42.50 26.03
C ASN A 10 -10.90 -41.10 26.71
N PRO A 11 -9.98 -40.82 27.67
CA PRO A 11 -10.01 -39.57 28.43
C PRO A 11 -9.15 -38.48 27.78
N ARG A 12 -9.34 -38.19 26.47
CA ARG A 12 -8.65 -37.11 25.76
C ARG A 12 -9.62 -36.34 24.85
N ILE A 13 -10.76 -35.98 25.40
CA ILE A 13 -11.49 -34.84 24.86
C ILE A 13 -11.33 -33.75 25.90
N HIS A 14 -10.23 -33.02 25.84
CA HIS A 14 -10.15 -31.72 26.47
C HIS A 14 -11.17 -30.86 25.72
N GLU A 15 -12.19 -30.44 26.43
CA GLU A 15 -13.04 -29.32 26.10
C GLU A 15 -12.12 -28.15 25.74
N TYR A 16 -12.08 -27.79 24.46
CA TYR A 16 -11.63 -26.46 24.07
C TYR A 16 -12.73 -25.52 24.53
N GLU A 17 -12.60 -24.98 25.73
CA GLU A 17 -13.30 -23.76 26.09
C GLU A 17 -12.95 -22.75 25.02
N GLU A 18 -13.97 -22.28 24.30
CA GLU A 18 -13.86 -21.14 23.40
C GLU A 18 -13.36 -19.97 24.25
N GLU A 19 -12.07 -19.62 24.11
CA GLU A 19 -11.52 -18.35 24.56
C GLU A 19 -12.15 -17.24 23.69
N LYS A 20 -13.38 -16.88 24.06
CA LYS A 20 -13.93 -15.56 23.74
C LYS A 20 -13.20 -14.56 24.60
N GLU A 21 -12.04 -14.09 24.12
CA GLU A 21 -11.46 -12.81 24.57
C GLU A 21 -10.17 -12.52 23.83
N SER A 22 -10.29 -12.02 22.61
CA SER A 22 -9.19 -11.29 21.97
C SER A 22 -9.64 -10.00 21.29
N ALA A 23 -10.62 -9.34 21.88
CA ALA A 23 -10.89 -7.94 21.63
C ALA A 23 -11.36 -7.35 22.94
N PRO A 24 -10.50 -6.78 23.75
CA PRO A 24 -10.19 -5.36 23.71
C PRO A 24 -8.81 -5.00 24.30
N MET A 25 -7.72 -5.42 23.70
CA MET A 25 -6.42 -4.96 24.20
C MET A 25 -6.14 -3.50 23.78
N ILE A 26 -6.81 -3.02 22.74
CA ILE A 26 -6.70 -1.62 22.29
C ILE A 26 -7.56 -0.68 23.15
N ALA A 27 -8.71 -1.13 23.65
CA ALA A 27 -9.61 -0.29 24.44
C ALA A 27 -9.14 0.00 25.88
N SER A 28 -8.29 -0.85 26.48
CA SER A 28 -7.76 -0.65 27.82
C SER A 28 -6.54 0.27 27.91
N LEU A 29 -5.96 0.67 26.78
CA LEU A 29 -4.83 1.61 26.72
C LEU A 29 -5.26 3.09 26.78
N SER A 30 -6.51 3.39 27.12
CA SER A 30 -7.17 4.67 26.86
C SER A 30 -6.78 5.85 27.78
N GLN A 31 -5.79 5.77 28.64
CA GLN A 31 -5.44 6.92 29.51
C GLN A 31 -4.06 7.56 29.24
N ASN A 32 -3.21 6.98 28.36
CA ASN A 32 -1.94 7.57 27.94
C ASN A 32 -1.55 7.15 26.52
N THR A 33 -2.51 7.04 25.59
CA THR A 33 -2.22 6.62 24.23
C THR A 33 -1.84 7.80 23.37
N HIS A 34 -0.83 7.59 22.52
CA HIS A 34 -0.44 8.56 21.51
C HIS A 34 -1.66 8.97 20.66
N PRO A 35 -1.88 10.27 20.41
CA PRO A 35 -3.12 10.79 19.76
C PRO A 35 -3.48 10.12 18.44
N ILE A 36 -2.47 9.61 17.70
CA ILE A 36 -2.72 8.97 16.40
C ILE A 36 -3.53 7.68 16.50
N PHE A 37 -3.51 6.97 17.65
CA PHE A 37 -4.16 5.66 17.75
C PHE A 37 -5.68 5.70 17.65
N SER A 38 -6.32 6.82 18.00
CA SER A 38 -7.76 6.98 17.80
C SER A 38 -8.19 6.93 16.35
N ARG A 39 -7.27 7.24 15.44
CA ARG A 39 -7.50 7.25 13.98
C ARG A 39 -6.54 6.33 13.23
N ALA A 40 -5.93 5.37 13.94
CA ALA A 40 -5.04 4.38 13.35
C ALA A 40 -5.81 3.20 12.76
N ILE A 41 -5.31 2.68 11.66
CA ILE A 41 -5.71 1.42 11.02
C ILE A 41 -4.46 0.56 10.91
N LEU A 42 -4.54 -0.70 11.32
CA LEU A 42 -3.47 -1.68 11.11
C LEU A 42 -3.83 -2.58 9.93
N PHE A 43 -2.98 -2.57 8.92
CA PHE A 43 -3.08 -3.47 7.78
C PHE A 43 -1.76 -4.22 7.58
N ASP A 44 -1.66 -5.40 8.18
CA ASP A 44 -0.49 -6.29 8.12
C ASP A 44 -0.89 -7.68 7.63
N GLN A 45 -1.34 -7.75 6.38
CA GLN A 45 -1.87 -8.99 5.81
C GLN A 45 -1.80 -9.00 4.28
N GLU A 46 -2.11 -10.16 3.68
CA GLU A 46 -2.25 -10.32 2.25
C GLU A 46 -3.47 -9.56 1.72
N ILE A 47 -3.35 -9.02 0.51
CA ILE A 47 -4.41 -8.29 -0.19
C ILE A 47 -5.26 -9.29 -0.97
N ASN A 48 -6.51 -9.45 -0.54
CA ASN A 48 -7.54 -10.24 -1.20
C ASN A 48 -8.89 -9.52 -1.11
N GLU A 49 -9.94 -10.09 -1.66
CA GLU A 49 -11.27 -9.48 -1.69
C GLU A 49 -11.78 -9.10 -0.29
N MET A 50 -11.62 -10.00 0.68
CA MET A 50 -12.07 -9.77 2.06
C MET A 50 -11.27 -8.64 2.74
N THR A 51 -9.93 -8.70 2.69
CA THR A 51 -9.05 -7.74 3.35
C THR A 51 -9.11 -6.36 2.70
N SER A 52 -9.27 -6.30 1.37
CA SER A 52 -9.49 -5.06 0.63
C SER A 52 -10.83 -4.41 1.04
N THR A 53 -11.90 -5.19 1.09
CA THR A 53 -13.21 -4.68 1.50
C THR A 53 -13.18 -4.17 2.93
N ALA A 54 -12.56 -4.90 3.86
CA ALA A 54 -12.43 -4.49 5.26
C ALA A 54 -11.66 -3.18 5.40
N LEU A 55 -10.47 -3.06 4.78
CA LEU A 55 -9.66 -1.84 4.83
C LEU A 55 -10.41 -0.63 4.27
N ARG A 56 -11.04 -0.78 3.12
CA ARG A 56 -11.82 0.29 2.49
C ARG A 56 -12.99 0.74 3.36
N ALA A 57 -13.72 -0.20 3.95
CA ALA A 57 -14.83 0.10 4.85
C ALA A 57 -14.36 0.87 6.08
N GLU A 58 -13.23 0.48 6.68
CA GLU A 58 -12.67 1.15 7.85
C GLU A 58 -12.20 2.58 7.53
N VAL A 59 -11.52 2.77 6.41
CA VAL A 59 -11.09 4.09 5.93
C VAL A 59 -12.30 5.01 5.67
N LEU A 60 -13.34 4.51 5.01
CA LEU A 60 -14.56 5.27 4.76
C LEU A 60 -15.32 5.61 6.05
N ALA A 61 -15.34 4.70 7.02
CA ALA A 61 -15.93 4.97 8.34
C ALA A 61 -15.20 6.10 9.07
N LYS A 62 -13.85 6.04 9.12
CA LYS A 62 -13.03 7.13 9.71
C LYS A 62 -13.17 8.45 8.96
N SER A 63 -13.33 8.41 7.65
CA SER A 63 -13.58 9.61 6.86
C SER A 63 -14.96 10.21 7.17
N ALA A 64 -15.97 9.39 7.38
CA ALA A 64 -17.32 9.85 7.76
C ALA A 64 -17.37 10.42 9.19
N GLU A 65 -16.55 9.90 10.11
CA GLU A 65 -16.44 10.43 11.49
C GLU A 65 -15.91 11.87 11.52
N ASP A 66 -14.84 12.14 10.79
CA ASP A 66 -14.24 13.46 10.64
C ASP A 66 -13.54 13.57 9.28
N PRO A 67 -14.13 14.28 8.31
CA PRO A 67 -13.59 14.42 6.96
C PRO A 67 -12.29 15.23 6.86
N SER A 68 -11.91 15.96 7.91
CA SER A 68 -10.71 16.79 7.94
C SER A 68 -9.52 16.18 8.67
N ALA A 69 -9.78 15.28 9.62
CA ALA A 69 -8.73 14.71 10.44
C ALA A 69 -7.93 13.62 9.71
N PRO A 70 -6.59 13.54 9.90
CA PRO A 70 -5.76 12.54 9.25
C PRO A 70 -6.12 11.11 9.69
N ILE A 71 -5.90 10.16 8.77
CA ILE A 71 -5.99 8.71 9.02
C ILE A 71 -4.57 8.15 9.00
N TYR A 72 -4.19 7.39 10.02
CA TYR A 72 -2.87 6.79 10.16
C TYR A 72 -2.94 5.31 9.80
N LEU A 73 -2.29 4.92 8.70
CA LEU A 73 -2.26 3.55 8.22
C LEU A 73 -0.92 2.89 8.59
N PHE A 74 -0.92 2.01 9.59
CA PHE A 74 0.21 1.12 9.86
C PHE A 74 0.20 0.01 8.82
N LEU A 75 1.15 0.08 7.90
CA LEU A 75 1.16 -0.74 6.70
C LEU A 75 2.30 -1.76 6.73
N GLY A 76 1.91 -3.03 6.75
CA GLY A 76 2.76 -4.18 6.46
C GLY A 76 1.99 -5.13 5.52
N SER A 77 2.52 -5.47 4.35
CA SER A 77 1.80 -6.37 3.45
C SER A 77 2.75 -7.09 2.49
N PRO A 78 2.59 -8.40 2.27
CA PRO A 78 3.30 -9.10 1.20
C PRO A 78 2.77 -8.74 -0.20
N GLY A 79 1.67 -7.98 -0.29
CA GLY A 79 0.94 -7.75 -1.52
C GLY A 79 -0.24 -8.69 -1.68
N GLY A 80 -0.65 -8.94 -2.92
CA GLY A 80 -1.79 -9.80 -3.27
C GLY A 80 -2.52 -9.32 -4.53
N GLY A 81 -3.83 -9.46 -4.58
CA GLY A 81 -4.65 -9.16 -5.75
C GLY A 81 -4.47 -7.75 -6.29
N LEU A 82 -4.25 -7.63 -7.59
CA LEU A 82 -3.98 -6.33 -8.22
C LEU A 82 -5.26 -5.49 -8.35
N TYR A 83 -6.40 -6.11 -8.63
CA TYR A 83 -7.69 -5.42 -8.64
C TYR A 83 -8.03 -4.84 -7.27
N GLU A 84 -7.81 -5.63 -6.22
CA GLU A 84 -8.05 -5.25 -4.83
C GLU A 84 -7.12 -4.12 -4.40
N SER A 85 -5.87 -4.19 -4.82
CA SER A 85 -4.87 -3.14 -4.54
C SER A 85 -5.24 -1.81 -5.22
N LEU A 86 -5.68 -1.86 -6.49
CA LEU A 86 -6.17 -0.68 -7.21
C LEU A 86 -7.46 -0.13 -6.59
N ALA A 87 -8.39 -1.00 -6.15
CA ALA A 87 -9.61 -0.57 -5.48
C ALA A 87 -9.32 0.15 -4.15
N ILE A 88 -8.31 -0.28 -3.39
CA ILE A 88 -7.86 0.42 -2.17
C ILE A 88 -7.24 1.77 -2.56
N TYR A 89 -6.34 1.78 -3.54
CA TYR A 89 -5.71 3.01 -4.05
C TYR A 89 -6.77 4.04 -4.45
N ASP A 90 -7.73 3.65 -5.27
CA ASP A 90 -8.79 4.55 -5.73
C ASP A 90 -9.67 5.04 -4.58
N THR A 91 -9.98 4.18 -3.59
CA THR A 91 -10.73 4.59 -2.40
C THR A 91 -10.00 5.70 -1.64
N PHE A 92 -8.68 5.61 -1.50
CA PHE A 92 -7.86 6.63 -0.86
C PHE A 92 -7.85 7.95 -1.64
N GLN A 93 -7.91 7.90 -2.98
CA GLN A 93 -7.98 9.11 -3.80
C GLN A 93 -9.38 9.79 -3.77
N LEU A 94 -10.42 9.10 -3.33
CA LEU A 94 -11.80 9.63 -3.29
C LEU A 94 -12.12 10.41 -2.01
N ILE A 95 -11.38 10.21 -0.92
CA ILE A 95 -11.63 10.89 0.36
C ILE A 95 -10.76 12.15 0.49
N SER A 96 -11.23 13.10 1.31
CA SER A 96 -10.51 14.36 1.56
C SER A 96 -9.50 14.27 2.69
N ASN A 97 -9.58 13.23 3.52
CA ASN A 97 -8.69 13.05 4.65
C ASN A 97 -7.25 12.83 4.21
N PRO A 98 -6.26 13.48 4.81
CA PRO A 98 -4.87 13.09 4.65
C PRO A 98 -4.66 11.67 5.18
N ILE A 99 -4.08 10.78 4.36
CA ILE A 99 -3.70 9.43 4.77
C ILE A 99 -2.18 9.38 4.96
N ILE A 100 -1.76 9.02 6.17
CA ILE A 100 -0.35 8.92 6.56
C ILE A 100 -0.01 7.44 6.73
N ALA A 101 0.78 6.90 5.82
CA ALA A 101 1.29 5.53 5.93
C ALA A 101 2.52 5.47 6.83
N ILE A 102 2.55 4.49 7.71
CA ILE A 102 3.69 4.13 8.57
C ILE A 102 4.06 2.68 8.24
N CYS A 103 5.08 2.51 7.40
CA CYS A 103 5.50 1.20 6.92
C CYS A 103 6.39 0.48 7.93
N SER A 104 6.09 -0.78 8.22
CA SER A 104 6.90 -1.64 9.09
C SER A 104 6.93 -3.09 8.59
N GLY A 105 8.08 -3.76 8.75
CA GLY A 105 8.28 -5.14 8.33
C GLY A 105 8.46 -5.26 6.82
N LYS A 106 7.38 -5.26 6.04
CA LYS A 106 7.44 -5.39 4.57
C LYS A 106 6.27 -4.67 3.89
N VAL A 107 6.54 -4.03 2.76
CA VAL A 107 5.51 -3.52 1.85
C VAL A 107 5.90 -3.93 0.42
N MET A 108 5.19 -4.89 -0.13
CA MET A 108 5.59 -5.58 -1.35
C MET A 108 4.46 -5.64 -2.37
N SER A 109 4.81 -5.72 -3.67
CA SER A 109 3.88 -6.00 -4.76
C SER A 109 2.66 -5.06 -4.73
N GLY A 110 1.44 -5.58 -4.67
CA GLY A 110 0.21 -4.79 -4.53
C GLY A 110 0.20 -3.84 -3.32
N GLY A 111 0.96 -4.15 -2.24
CA GLY A 111 1.12 -3.26 -1.09
C GLY A 111 1.79 -1.92 -1.43
N ILE A 112 2.60 -1.88 -2.49
CA ILE A 112 3.18 -0.64 -3.01
C ILE A 112 2.09 0.30 -3.55
N LEU A 113 1.02 -0.22 -4.16
CA LEU A 113 -0.10 0.60 -4.61
C LEU A 113 -0.87 1.22 -3.43
N ILE A 114 -1.08 0.46 -2.36
CA ILE A 114 -1.68 0.99 -1.12
C ILE A 114 -0.82 2.13 -0.59
N LEU A 115 0.50 1.92 -0.47
CA LEU A 115 1.45 2.94 -0.04
C LEU A 115 1.38 4.20 -0.89
N LEU A 116 1.38 4.06 -2.22
CA LEU A 116 1.32 5.18 -3.17
C LEU A 116 -0.04 5.88 -3.21
N GLY A 117 -1.09 5.25 -2.69
CA GLY A 117 -2.38 5.86 -2.43
C GLY A 117 -2.37 6.86 -1.27
N CYS A 118 -1.41 6.74 -0.35
CA CYS A 118 -1.27 7.61 0.82
C CYS A 118 -0.55 8.92 0.48
N ASP A 119 -0.94 10.00 1.19
CA ASP A 119 -0.40 11.36 1.00
C ASP A 119 0.99 11.52 1.62
N ILE A 120 1.18 11.01 2.83
CA ILE A 120 2.48 10.99 3.51
C ILE A 120 2.90 9.54 3.70
N ARG A 121 4.12 9.23 3.33
CA ARG A 121 4.67 7.88 3.35
C ARG A 121 5.92 7.82 4.21
N LEU A 122 5.76 7.20 5.39
CA LEU A 122 6.81 7.06 6.40
C LEU A 122 7.24 5.60 6.49
N SER A 123 8.47 5.34 6.91
CA SER A 123 8.98 3.98 7.11
C SER A 123 9.84 3.86 8.35
N THR A 124 9.71 2.74 9.06
CA THR A 124 10.67 2.33 10.08
C THR A 124 11.97 1.86 9.44
N PRO A 125 13.12 1.87 10.18
CA PRO A 125 14.44 1.54 9.62
C PRO A 125 14.58 0.12 9.09
N ASN A 126 13.80 -0.83 9.59
CA ASN A 126 13.93 -2.26 9.27
C ASN A 126 12.89 -2.74 8.23
N ASN A 127 12.17 -1.84 7.59
CA ASN A 127 11.19 -2.22 6.58
C ASN A 127 11.85 -2.66 5.27
N THR A 128 11.18 -3.53 4.53
CA THR A 128 11.60 -3.96 3.19
C THR A 128 10.50 -3.65 2.19
N PHE A 129 10.88 -3.03 1.07
CA PHE A 129 9.99 -2.81 -0.06
C PHE A 129 10.35 -3.76 -1.20
N MET A 130 9.36 -4.19 -1.99
CA MET A 130 9.62 -5.00 -3.18
C MET A 130 8.64 -4.66 -4.29
N ILE A 131 9.18 -4.46 -5.49
CA ILE A 131 8.43 -4.25 -6.73
C ILE A 131 8.76 -5.38 -7.69
N HIS A 132 7.75 -5.98 -8.30
CA HIS A 132 7.89 -7.01 -9.31
C HIS A 132 6.72 -7.00 -10.30
N HIS A 133 6.85 -7.74 -11.40
CA HIS A 133 5.68 -8.10 -12.22
C HIS A 133 4.78 -9.06 -11.44
N GLY A 134 3.47 -8.85 -11.54
CA GLY A 134 2.50 -9.75 -10.95
C GLY A 134 2.65 -11.18 -11.51
N HIS A 135 2.49 -12.18 -10.63
CA HIS A 135 2.40 -13.58 -11.02
C HIS A 135 0.93 -13.96 -11.18
N THR A 136 0.64 -14.71 -12.24
CA THR A 136 -0.71 -15.23 -12.46
C THR A 136 -0.67 -16.55 -13.19
N MET A 137 -1.70 -17.35 -13.01
CA MET A 137 -1.96 -18.52 -13.85
C MET A 137 -3.15 -18.23 -14.76
N LEU A 138 -2.98 -18.47 -16.07
CA LEU A 138 -4.03 -18.33 -17.06
C LEU A 138 -4.57 -19.71 -17.43
N SER A 139 -5.89 -19.81 -17.60
CA SER A 139 -6.56 -21.05 -17.91
C SER A 139 -7.76 -20.78 -18.84
N GLY A 140 -7.96 -21.64 -19.83
CA GLY A 140 -9.05 -21.50 -20.78
C GLY A 140 -8.70 -21.92 -22.21
N ASN A 141 -9.59 -21.65 -23.17
CA ASN A 141 -9.28 -21.82 -24.59
C ASN A 141 -8.38 -20.67 -25.09
N VAL A 142 -7.87 -20.81 -26.32
CA VAL A 142 -6.89 -19.85 -26.91
C VAL A 142 -7.40 -18.40 -26.91
N VAL A 143 -8.69 -18.18 -27.16
CA VAL A 143 -9.29 -16.84 -27.17
C VAL A 143 -9.30 -16.26 -25.74
N GLN A 144 -9.78 -17.04 -24.77
CA GLN A 144 -9.80 -16.64 -23.36
C GLN A 144 -8.41 -16.35 -22.81
N LEU A 145 -7.40 -17.16 -23.14
CA LEU A 145 -6.01 -16.93 -22.73
C LEU A 145 -5.47 -15.60 -23.26
N LYS A 146 -5.79 -15.27 -24.52
CA LYS A 146 -5.38 -13.98 -25.10
C LYS A 146 -6.06 -12.80 -24.45
N GLU A 147 -7.35 -12.89 -24.17
CA GLU A 147 -8.11 -11.84 -23.48
C GLU A 147 -7.60 -11.62 -22.05
N GLN A 148 -7.38 -12.70 -21.29
CA GLN A 148 -6.81 -12.63 -19.93
C GLN A 148 -5.40 -12.04 -19.95
N HIS A 149 -4.56 -12.41 -20.90
CA HIS A 149 -3.22 -11.85 -21.04
C HIS A 149 -3.27 -10.34 -21.29
N ASN A 150 -4.10 -9.87 -22.21
CA ASN A 150 -4.24 -8.44 -22.52
C ASN A 150 -4.74 -7.66 -21.29
N GLU A 151 -5.67 -8.21 -20.50
CA GLU A 151 -6.18 -7.56 -19.29
C GLU A 151 -5.08 -7.45 -18.23
N ILE A 152 -4.27 -8.50 -18.05
CA ILE A 152 -3.15 -8.47 -17.10
C ILE A 152 -2.09 -7.45 -17.51
N GLU A 153 -1.77 -7.35 -18.80
CA GLU A 153 -0.86 -6.32 -19.31
C GLU A 153 -1.42 -4.92 -19.02
N SER A 154 -2.72 -4.70 -19.27
CA SER A 154 -3.39 -3.43 -18.97
C SER A 154 -3.34 -3.08 -17.47
N LEU A 155 -3.54 -4.05 -16.58
CA LEU A 155 -3.43 -3.87 -15.13
C LEU A 155 -1.99 -3.53 -14.70
N ASN A 156 -1.00 -4.23 -15.25
CA ASN A 156 0.40 -3.95 -14.99
C ASN A 156 0.76 -2.53 -15.45
N ASP A 157 0.33 -2.10 -16.62
CA ASP A 157 0.59 -0.75 -17.12
C ASP A 157 -0.01 0.32 -16.19
N ARG A 158 -1.23 0.11 -15.68
CA ARG A 158 -1.85 1.01 -14.69
C ARG A 158 -1.01 1.09 -13.41
N MET A 159 -0.52 -0.04 -12.90
CA MET A 159 0.39 -0.08 -11.75
C MET A 159 1.67 0.73 -12.01
N LEU A 160 2.31 0.51 -13.17
CA LEU A 160 3.52 1.22 -13.55
C LEU A 160 3.30 2.73 -13.68
N ASP A 161 2.18 3.14 -14.26
CA ASP A 161 1.83 4.55 -14.40
C ASP A 161 1.61 5.23 -13.03
N ILE A 162 1.02 4.53 -12.06
CA ILE A 162 0.89 5.02 -10.68
C ILE A 162 2.28 5.19 -10.04
N ILE A 163 3.17 4.18 -10.17
CA ILE A 163 4.53 4.26 -9.61
C ILE A 163 5.28 5.45 -10.20
N ILE A 164 5.29 5.60 -11.52
CA ILE A 164 5.98 6.70 -12.22
C ILE A 164 5.41 8.06 -11.82
N LYS A 165 4.10 8.16 -11.66
CA LYS A 165 3.41 9.41 -11.29
C LYS A 165 3.71 9.83 -9.85
N LYS A 166 3.88 8.87 -8.94
CA LYS A 166 3.94 9.11 -7.49
C LYS A 166 5.37 9.03 -6.91
N THR A 167 6.37 8.72 -7.75
CA THR A 167 7.77 8.54 -7.33
C THR A 167 8.73 9.18 -8.33
N ASP A 168 10.03 9.19 -8.00
CA ASP A 168 11.11 9.65 -8.90
C ASP A 168 11.65 8.52 -9.80
N ILE A 169 10.99 7.36 -9.85
CA ILE A 169 11.42 6.20 -10.62
C ILE A 169 11.01 6.39 -12.08
N SER A 170 11.98 6.37 -12.99
CA SER A 170 11.68 6.46 -14.42
C SER A 170 11.10 5.15 -14.99
N ARG A 171 10.37 5.24 -16.12
CA ARG A 171 9.85 4.05 -16.80
C ARG A 171 10.97 3.10 -17.24
N GLU A 172 12.11 3.63 -17.69
CA GLU A 172 13.28 2.86 -18.09
C GLU A 172 13.87 2.08 -16.91
N GLN A 173 13.93 2.75 -15.74
CA GLN A 173 14.40 2.11 -14.52
C GLN A 173 13.47 1.01 -14.04
N LEU A 174 12.16 1.24 -14.06
CA LEU A 174 11.17 0.21 -13.76
C LEU A 174 11.30 -1.01 -14.67
N LYS A 175 11.42 -0.80 -15.99
CA LYS A 175 11.63 -1.91 -16.92
C LYS A 175 12.85 -2.76 -16.58
N THR A 176 13.93 -2.13 -16.12
CA THR A 176 15.14 -2.83 -15.69
C THR A 176 14.92 -3.62 -14.40
N TRP A 177 14.21 -3.03 -13.43
CA TRP A 177 13.94 -3.68 -12.15
C TRP A 177 12.97 -4.85 -12.26
N LEU A 178 11.98 -4.73 -13.12
CA LEU A 178 10.92 -5.73 -13.31
C LEU A 178 11.37 -7.00 -14.05
N VAL A 179 12.63 -7.09 -14.47
CA VAL A 179 13.19 -8.36 -15.00
C VAL A 179 13.21 -9.45 -13.92
N LYS A 180 13.27 -9.04 -12.63
CA LYS A 180 13.20 -9.92 -11.45
C LYS A 180 12.64 -9.12 -10.28
N ASP A 181 12.39 -9.78 -9.15
CA ASP A 181 11.98 -9.12 -7.92
C ASP A 181 13.03 -8.07 -7.51
N HIS A 182 12.60 -6.84 -7.35
CA HIS A 182 13.46 -5.73 -6.97
C HIS A 182 13.18 -5.29 -5.53
N TYR A 183 14.12 -5.63 -4.64
CA TYR A 183 14.04 -5.30 -3.22
C TYR A 183 14.75 -3.99 -2.92
N MET A 184 14.16 -3.20 -2.02
CA MET A 184 14.71 -1.93 -1.55
C MET A 184 14.63 -1.85 -0.02
N ASN A 185 15.70 -1.33 0.60
CA ASN A 185 15.67 -0.86 1.98
C ASN A 185 15.06 0.55 2.06
N PRO A 186 14.78 1.10 3.26
CA PRO A 186 14.17 2.42 3.39
C PRO A 186 15.03 3.56 2.81
N GLU A 187 16.36 3.46 2.83
CA GLU A 187 17.23 4.47 2.23
C GLU A 187 17.06 4.55 0.71
N ALA A 188 17.01 3.38 0.04
CA ALA A 188 16.75 3.31 -1.38
C ALA A 188 15.33 3.80 -1.70
N ALA A 189 14.33 3.41 -0.90
CA ALA A 189 12.95 3.84 -1.05
C ALA A 189 12.81 5.38 -0.91
N LEU A 190 13.52 5.98 0.03
CA LEU A 190 13.59 7.45 0.20
C LEU A 190 14.22 8.12 -1.03
N LYS A 191 15.36 7.59 -1.50
CA LYS A 191 16.07 8.10 -2.68
C LYS A 191 15.20 8.16 -3.94
N TYR A 192 14.33 7.19 -4.10
CA TYR A 192 13.45 7.09 -5.27
C TYR A 192 12.04 7.68 -5.04
N GLY A 193 11.83 8.37 -3.91
CA GLY A 193 10.54 9.00 -3.61
C GLY A 193 9.41 8.00 -3.33
N LEU A 194 9.73 6.73 -3.06
CA LEU A 194 8.71 5.75 -2.65
C LEU A 194 8.19 6.06 -1.25
N ILE A 195 9.06 6.54 -0.36
CA ILE A 195 8.70 7.11 0.94
C ILE A 195 9.22 8.55 1.04
N HIS A 196 8.66 9.33 1.97
CA HIS A 196 9.04 10.73 2.19
C HIS A 196 10.01 10.89 3.35
N HIS A 197 9.89 10.07 4.41
CA HIS A 197 10.77 10.12 5.57
C HIS A 197 10.95 8.73 6.19
N GLN A 198 12.06 8.56 6.90
CA GLN A 198 12.30 7.44 7.79
C GLN A 198 12.14 7.93 9.23
N ILE A 199 11.43 7.17 10.06
CA ILE A 199 11.14 7.52 11.45
C ILE A 199 11.55 6.38 12.39
N SER A 200 11.96 6.75 13.60
CA SER A 200 12.32 5.81 14.68
C SER A 200 11.37 5.90 15.87
N SER A 201 10.56 6.96 15.94
CA SER A 201 9.54 7.18 16.98
C SER A 201 8.28 7.78 16.37
N LEU A 202 7.12 7.48 16.96
CA LEU A 202 5.85 8.12 16.59
C LEU A 202 5.82 9.60 16.99
N ASP A 203 6.62 10.02 17.97
CA ASP A 203 6.73 11.42 18.37
C ASP A 203 7.26 12.30 17.23
N GLU A 204 8.00 11.74 16.28
CA GLU A 204 8.47 12.45 15.09
C GLU A 204 7.32 12.86 14.15
N ILE A 205 6.15 12.24 14.27
CA ILE A 205 4.96 12.54 13.46
C ILE A 205 4.19 13.75 13.99
N ILE A 206 4.36 14.09 15.29
CA ILE A 206 3.56 15.12 16.00
C ILE A 206 4.40 16.35 16.38
N ILE A 207 5.56 16.54 15.76
CA ILE A 207 6.55 17.56 16.19
C ILE A 207 6.03 19.01 16.09
N GLU A 208 4.89 19.29 15.47
CA GLU A 208 4.34 20.65 15.50
C GLU A 208 3.00 20.71 16.24
N LYS A 209 2.99 21.45 17.36
CA LYS A 209 1.79 21.84 18.11
C LYS A 209 0.82 22.74 17.31
N GLU A 210 1.20 23.07 16.08
CA GLU A 210 0.31 23.68 15.09
C GLU A 210 0.08 22.66 13.97
N PRO A 211 -1.18 22.49 13.50
CA PRO A 211 -1.44 21.63 12.36
C PRO A 211 -0.54 22.13 11.22
N ILE A 212 0.29 21.25 10.67
CA ILE A 212 1.05 21.57 9.46
C ILE A 212 0.01 22.10 8.49
N PRO A 213 0.12 23.37 8.04
CA PRO A 213 -0.87 23.91 7.14
C PRO A 213 -0.93 22.97 5.94
N VAL A 214 -2.08 22.35 5.73
CA VAL A 214 -2.30 21.37 4.64
C VAL A 214 -1.83 21.99 3.31
N ASP A 215 -1.90 23.29 3.18
CA ASP A 215 -1.39 24.08 2.06
C ASP A 215 0.13 23.99 1.88
N ALA A 216 0.93 23.91 2.94
CA ALA A 216 2.38 23.79 2.84
C ALA A 216 2.83 22.38 2.41
N ILE A 217 2.07 21.34 2.77
CA ILE A 217 2.30 19.95 2.31
C ILE A 217 1.82 19.80 0.87
N LEU A 218 0.67 20.37 0.53
CA LEU A 218 0.13 20.37 -0.84
C LEU A 218 1.02 21.16 -1.81
N ASP A 219 1.62 22.26 -1.41
CA ASP A 219 2.55 23.03 -2.23
C ASP A 219 3.86 22.26 -2.50
N SER A 220 4.33 21.43 -1.58
CA SER A 220 5.50 20.57 -1.80
C SER A 220 5.17 19.36 -2.70
N ALA A 221 3.96 18.83 -2.62
CA ALA A 221 3.49 17.69 -3.43
C ALA A 221 2.98 18.11 -4.83
N VAL A 222 2.55 19.36 -5.01
CA VAL A 222 2.03 19.95 -6.27
C VAL A 222 3.09 20.77 -7.00
N GLN A 223 4.38 20.54 -6.84
CA GLN A 223 5.35 21.06 -7.80
C GLN A 223 5.13 20.39 -9.16
N LYS A 224 4.23 21.03 -9.95
CA LYS A 224 4.02 20.69 -11.36
C LYS A 224 5.37 20.58 -12.06
N PRO A 225 5.62 19.53 -12.84
CA PRO A 225 6.86 19.40 -13.59
C PRO A 225 7.01 20.65 -14.48
N LYS A 226 8.07 21.43 -14.26
CA LYS A 226 8.44 22.55 -15.15
C LYS A 226 8.54 22.02 -16.56
N LYS A 227 7.64 22.44 -17.46
CA LYS A 227 7.69 22.14 -18.90
C LYS A 227 9.08 22.52 -19.40
N LYS A 228 9.93 21.52 -19.69
CA LYS A 228 11.19 21.75 -20.42
C LYS A 228 10.79 22.32 -21.78
N ALA A 229 11.23 23.54 -22.05
CA ALA A 229 11.00 24.22 -23.31
C ALA A 229 11.51 23.34 -24.47
N ALA A 230 10.61 23.00 -25.39
CA ALA A 230 10.97 22.28 -26.60
C ALA A 230 11.95 23.12 -27.41
N LYS A 231 13.20 22.66 -27.54
CA LYS A 231 14.19 23.24 -28.44
C LYS A 231 13.67 23.15 -29.86
N LYS A 232 13.34 24.30 -30.49
CA LYS A 232 13.01 24.42 -31.90
C LYS A 232 14.17 23.87 -32.73
N ILE A 233 13.95 22.74 -33.38
CA ILE A 233 14.87 22.25 -34.42
C ILE A 233 14.65 23.12 -35.65
N SER A 234 15.63 23.98 -35.96
CA SER A 234 15.63 24.77 -37.18
C SER A 234 15.81 23.86 -38.39
N LYS A 235 14.83 23.87 -39.30
CA LYS A 235 14.92 23.21 -40.62
C LYS A 235 16.02 23.88 -41.43
N LYS A 236 17.16 23.22 -41.62
CA LYS A 236 18.14 23.58 -42.66
C LYS A 236 17.54 23.29 -44.03
N LYS A 237 17.35 24.35 -44.84
CA LYS A 237 17.03 24.26 -46.27
C LYS A 237 18.15 23.54 -46.99
N VAL A 238 17.83 22.43 -47.64
CA VAL A 238 18.69 21.80 -48.61
C VAL A 238 18.47 22.53 -49.95
N THR A 239 19.41 23.35 -50.35
CA THR A 239 19.47 23.91 -51.70
C THR A 239 19.99 22.84 -52.66
N LYS A 240 19.15 22.44 -53.64
CA LYS A 240 19.59 21.68 -54.79
C LYS A 240 20.44 22.61 -55.68
N LYS A 241 21.68 22.17 -56.00
CA LYS A 241 22.42 22.66 -57.16
C LYS A 241 22.29 21.68 -58.30
N LYS A 242 22.08 22.24 -59.49
CA LYS A 242 22.03 21.58 -60.78
C LYS A 242 23.28 20.76 -61.07
#